data_ee1fd3bba6c476b0f5a1ee4d2c2a6a2a
#
_entry.id   ee1fd3bba6c476b0f5a1ee4d2c2a6a2a
#
_cell.length_a   1.000
_cell.length_b   1.000
_cell.length_c   1.000
_cell.angle_alpha   90.00
_cell.angle_beta   90.00
_cell.angle_gamma   90.00
#
_symmetry.space_group_name_H-M   'P 1'
#
loop_
_entity.id
_entity.type
_entity.pdbx_description
1 polymer ?
#
loop_
_entity_poly.entity_id
_entity_poly.type
_entity_poly.pdbx_seq_one_letter_code
_entity_poly.pdbx_strand_id
1 'polypeptide(L)'
;MSDLRLKRRSFLETLLAIPVGLLAGQQKVQPSGVGVKVAAGVDRFNDVRKLPGGDLVFVKVATQDTAGAFFLTEQPISRKWAGPPKHFHYEQDEWFYCLAGEYVIEVGNQRFELAPGDSVLGPRRVPHAFAFTGNTMGKLLVGFTPAGKMEEFFRELEKRGRYFGEGTGADKERARQYYGIENVGPPLSP
;
A
#
# COMPACT_ATOMS: atom_id res chain seq x y z
N MET A 1 -55.99 -65.14 15.91
CA MET A 1 -56.28 -63.69 15.72
C MET A 1 -55.38 -62.94 16.68
N SER A 2 -54.23 -62.53 16.19
CA SER A 2 -53.09 -61.97 16.95
C SER A 2 -52.97 -60.48 16.67
N ASP A 3 -53.06 -59.75 17.72
CA ASP A 3 -53.02 -58.30 17.74
C ASP A 3 -51.53 -57.86 17.78
N LEU A 4 -51.02 -57.26 16.72
CA LEU A 4 -49.65 -56.71 16.61
C LEU A 4 -49.65 -55.24 16.98
N ARG A 5 -49.29 -54.91 18.22
CA ARG A 5 -49.03 -53.52 18.67
C ARG A 5 -47.63 -53.10 18.27
N LEU A 6 -47.52 -52.16 17.33
CA LEU A 6 -46.29 -51.48 17.00
C LEU A 6 -45.90 -50.50 18.13
N LYS A 7 -44.73 -50.74 18.76
CA LYS A 7 -44.08 -49.82 19.69
C LYS A 7 -43.46 -48.66 18.92
N ARG A 8 -43.95 -47.46 19.16
CA ARG A 8 -43.31 -46.22 18.71
C ARG A 8 -42.01 -46.03 19.49
N ARG A 9 -40.89 -46.03 18.79
CA ARG A 9 -39.58 -45.63 19.30
C ARG A 9 -39.54 -44.11 19.26
N SER A 10 -39.40 -43.47 20.42
CA SER A 10 -39.10 -42.04 20.55
C SER A 10 -37.68 -41.80 20.14
N PHE A 11 -37.45 -41.06 19.04
CA PHE A 11 -36.16 -40.49 18.72
C PHE A 11 -35.95 -39.25 19.59
N LEU A 12 -35.02 -39.29 20.54
CA LEU A 12 -34.48 -38.12 21.19
C LEU A 12 -33.57 -37.42 20.16
N GLU A 13 -34.02 -36.29 19.65
CA GLU A 13 -33.18 -35.37 18.90
C GLU A 13 -32.27 -34.63 19.88
N THR A 14 -31.00 -35.02 19.90
CA THR A 14 -29.95 -34.27 20.61
C THR A 14 -29.60 -33.06 19.74
N LEU A 15 -30.18 -31.92 20.07
CA LEU A 15 -29.75 -30.62 19.50
C LEU A 15 -28.30 -30.32 19.97
N LEU A 16 -27.34 -30.56 19.12
CA LEU A 16 -25.98 -30.05 19.26
C LEU A 16 -26.05 -28.53 19.09
N ALA A 17 -25.93 -27.78 20.18
CA ALA A 17 -25.73 -26.36 20.17
C ALA A 17 -24.34 -26.06 19.58
N ILE A 18 -24.30 -25.62 18.32
CA ILE A 18 -23.11 -25.06 17.70
C ILE A 18 -22.88 -23.70 18.38
N PRO A 19 -21.70 -23.47 19.02
CA PRO A 19 -21.41 -22.15 19.53
C PRO A 19 -21.33 -21.20 18.33
N VAL A 20 -22.22 -20.23 18.29
CA VAL A 20 -22.12 -19.08 17.38
C VAL A 20 -20.87 -18.31 17.81
N GLY A 21 -19.75 -18.62 17.14
CA GLY A 21 -18.52 -17.83 17.28
C GLY A 21 -18.86 -16.38 16.97
N LEU A 22 -18.60 -15.51 17.93
CA LEU A 22 -18.62 -14.06 17.71
C LEU A 22 -17.65 -13.76 16.55
N LEU A 23 -18.17 -13.65 15.34
CA LEU A 23 -17.52 -12.93 14.27
C LEU A 23 -17.46 -11.48 14.74
N ALA A 24 -16.34 -11.10 15.34
CA ALA A 24 -16.01 -9.70 15.55
C ALA A 24 -16.07 -9.03 14.18
N GLY A 25 -17.22 -8.45 13.87
CA GLY A 25 -17.42 -7.70 12.63
C GLY A 25 -16.38 -6.58 12.62
N GLN A 26 -15.41 -6.67 11.73
CA GLN A 26 -14.56 -5.53 11.41
C GLN A 26 -15.53 -4.41 11.02
N GLN A 27 -15.67 -3.41 11.87
CA GLN A 27 -16.40 -2.20 11.52
C GLN A 27 -15.74 -1.63 10.27
N LYS A 28 -16.43 -1.77 9.14
CA LYS A 28 -16.00 -1.13 7.89
C LYS A 28 -16.04 0.37 8.16
N VAL A 29 -14.87 0.98 8.26
CA VAL A 29 -14.76 2.44 8.29
C VAL A 29 -15.47 2.96 7.05
N GLN A 30 -16.48 3.81 7.22
CA GLN A 30 -17.19 4.41 6.09
C GLN A 30 -16.41 5.64 5.63
N PRO A 31 -16.35 5.91 4.31
CA PRO A 31 -15.82 7.16 3.81
C PRO A 31 -16.54 8.34 4.46
N SER A 32 -15.85 9.47 4.57
CA SER A 32 -16.39 10.70 5.21
C SER A 32 -17.67 11.24 4.55
N GLY A 33 -17.98 10.79 3.33
CA GLY A 33 -19.13 11.28 2.55
C GLY A 33 -18.96 12.74 2.05
N VAL A 34 -17.84 13.38 2.34
CA VAL A 34 -17.54 14.77 1.97
C VAL A 34 -16.38 14.80 0.98
N GLY A 35 -16.55 15.49 -0.14
CA GLY A 35 -15.48 15.72 -1.10
C GLY A 35 -14.34 16.55 -0.49
N VAL A 36 -13.10 16.16 -0.76
CA VAL A 36 -11.90 16.86 -0.26
C VAL A 36 -11.10 17.38 -1.43
N LYS A 37 -10.81 18.69 -1.42
CA LYS A 37 -9.86 19.32 -2.34
C LYS A 37 -8.53 19.53 -1.63
N VAL A 38 -7.45 18.97 -2.20
CA VAL A 38 -6.07 19.24 -1.77
C VAL A 38 -5.39 20.06 -2.87
N ALA A 39 -4.95 21.26 -2.56
CA ALA A 39 -4.34 22.17 -3.52
C ALA A 39 -2.99 21.62 -4.06
N ALA A 40 -2.53 22.17 -5.20
CA ALA A 40 -1.22 21.84 -5.75
C ALA A 40 -0.11 22.23 -4.77
N GLY A 41 0.89 21.36 -4.59
CA GLY A 41 2.01 21.57 -3.67
C GLY A 41 1.64 21.59 -2.18
N VAL A 42 0.44 21.14 -1.81
CA VAL A 42 -0.04 21.09 -0.42
C VAL A 42 -0.34 19.63 -0.05
N ASP A 43 -0.01 19.27 1.17
CA ASP A 43 -0.37 17.99 1.79
C ASP A 43 -1.81 18.01 2.34
N ARG A 44 -2.47 16.86 2.35
CA ARG A 44 -3.83 16.68 2.89
C ARG A 44 -4.00 17.15 4.34
N PHE A 45 -2.93 17.11 5.12
CA PHE A 45 -2.90 17.46 6.54
C PHE A 45 -2.11 18.75 6.82
N ASN A 46 -1.71 19.50 5.77
CA ASN A 46 -0.78 20.64 5.86
C ASN A 46 0.57 20.27 6.52
N ASP A 47 0.95 19.01 6.39
CA ASP A 47 2.20 18.44 6.87
C ASP A 47 3.09 18.09 5.67
N VAL A 48 4.40 18.31 5.77
CA VAL A 48 5.32 18.07 4.67
C VAL A 48 6.29 16.97 5.09
N ARG A 49 6.09 15.78 4.56
CA ARG A 49 6.95 14.66 4.85
C ARG A 49 8.17 14.65 3.94
N LYS A 50 9.30 14.27 4.52
CA LYS A 50 10.55 14.11 3.80
C LYS A 50 10.90 12.62 3.72
N LEU A 51 11.15 12.15 2.50
CA LEU A 51 11.73 10.82 2.30
C LEU A 51 13.21 10.82 2.71
N PRO A 52 13.78 9.65 2.97
CA PRO A 52 15.23 9.50 3.03
C PRO A 52 15.89 10.12 1.80
N GLY A 53 16.90 10.97 2.02
CA GLY A 53 17.50 11.76 0.95
C GLY A 53 16.92 13.18 0.77
N GLY A 54 15.80 13.50 1.45
CA GLY A 54 15.25 14.85 1.56
C GLY A 54 14.18 15.22 0.54
N ASP A 55 13.79 14.31 -0.35
CA ASP A 55 12.68 14.55 -1.28
C ASP A 55 11.34 14.58 -0.55
N LEU A 56 10.39 15.38 -1.06
CA LEU A 56 9.12 15.62 -0.39
C LEU A 56 8.05 14.61 -0.78
N VAL A 57 7.13 14.35 0.15
CA VAL A 57 5.91 13.59 -0.10
C VAL A 57 4.70 14.38 0.39
N PHE A 58 3.75 14.60 -0.50
CA PHE A 58 2.47 15.21 -0.17
C PHE A 58 1.37 14.16 -0.27
N VAL A 59 0.66 13.90 0.81
CA VAL A 59 -0.55 13.07 0.78
C VAL A 59 -1.64 13.84 0.02
N LYS A 60 -2.20 13.24 -1.01
CA LYS A 60 -3.30 13.80 -1.80
C LYS A 60 -4.64 13.14 -1.47
N VAL A 61 -4.62 11.83 -1.21
CA VAL A 61 -5.77 11.08 -0.70
C VAL A 61 -5.29 10.26 0.50
N ALA A 62 -5.82 10.55 1.67
CA ALA A 62 -5.48 9.84 2.90
C ALA A 62 -6.24 8.51 3.01
N THR A 63 -5.68 7.57 3.75
CA THR A 63 -6.29 6.26 4.00
C THR A 63 -7.71 6.38 4.55
N GLN A 64 -7.95 7.33 5.46
CA GLN A 64 -9.28 7.57 6.04
C GLN A 64 -10.31 8.13 5.04
N ASP A 65 -9.87 8.87 4.01
CA ASP A 65 -10.77 9.48 3.03
C ASP A 65 -11.50 8.42 2.19
N THR A 66 -10.92 7.23 2.06
CA THR A 66 -11.43 6.12 1.23
C THR A 66 -11.81 4.88 2.05
N ALA A 67 -11.88 4.99 3.37
CA ALA A 67 -12.07 3.85 4.26
C ALA A 67 -11.04 2.72 4.04
N GLY A 68 -9.79 3.08 3.70
CA GLY A 68 -8.71 2.14 3.47
C GLY A 68 -8.62 1.57 2.06
N ALA A 69 -9.49 1.98 1.13
CA ALA A 69 -9.48 1.44 -0.23
C ALA A 69 -8.32 1.98 -1.07
N PHE A 70 -7.90 3.22 -0.84
CA PHE A 70 -6.87 3.88 -1.64
C PHE A 70 -6.09 4.90 -0.81
N PHE A 71 -4.80 5.01 -1.10
CA PHE A 71 -3.89 6.03 -0.57
C PHE A 71 -3.10 6.61 -1.73
N LEU A 72 -2.95 7.94 -1.81
CA LEU A 72 -2.26 8.62 -2.92
C LEU A 72 -1.30 9.66 -2.40
N THR A 73 -0.08 9.64 -2.94
CA THR A 73 0.94 10.66 -2.71
C THR A 73 1.34 11.36 -4.00
N GLU A 74 1.75 12.63 -3.89
CA GLU A 74 2.50 13.38 -4.90
C GLU A 74 3.93 13.53 -4.40
N GLN A 75 4.91 13.15 -5.23
CA GLN A 75 6.33 13.14 -4.89
C GLN A 75 7.09 14.05 -5.87
N PRO A 76 7.35 15.32 -5.51
CA PRO A 76 8.26 16.17 -6.29
C PRO A 76 9.70 15.75 -6.04
N ILE A 77 10.47 15.62 -7.12
CA ILE A 77 11.87 15.20 -7.10
C ILE A 77 12.70 16.26 -7.85
N SER A 78 13.72 16.79 -7.21
CA SER A 78 14.50 17.94 -7.71
C SER A 78 15.85 17.57 -8.30
N ARG A 79 16.28 16.32 -8.21
CA ARG A 79 17.56 15.82 -8.70
C ARG A 79 17.44 14.37 -9.15
N LYS A 80 18.39 13.90 -9.99
CA LYS A 80 18.51 12.47 -10.30
C LYS A 80 18.53 11.67 -9.00
N TRP A 81 17.72 10.63 -8.95
CA TRP A 81 17.52 9.84 -7.75
C TRP A 81 17.25 8.38 -8.09
N ALA A 82 17.92 7.50 -7.36
CA ALA A 82 17.83 6.06 -7.53
C ALA A 82 16.51 5.45 -7.02
N GLY A 83 15.68 6.23 -6.35
CA GLY A 83 14.45 5.73 -5.74
C GLY A 83 14.67 4.85 -4.51
N PRO A 84 13.63 4.22 -4.00
CA PRO A 84 13.74 3.26 -2.91
C PRO A 84 14.41 1.96 -3.38
N PRO A 85 14.93 1.13 -2.45
CA PRO A 85 15.37 -0.23 -2.74
C PRO A 85 14.29 -1.04 -3.47
N LYS A 86 14.69 -1.93 -4.41
CA LYS A 86 13.74 -2.81 -5.11
C LYS A 86 12.97 -3.65 -4.10
N HIS A 87 11.66 -3.62 -4.20
CA HIS A 87 10.75 -4.25 -3.24
C HIS A 87 9.44 -4.70 -3.90
N PHE A 88 8.62 -5.43 -3.15
CA PHE A 88 7.24 -5.68 -3.49
C PHE A 88 6.34 -5.55 -2.26
N HIS A 89 5.06 -5.32 -2.49
CA HIS A 89 4.03 -5.32 -1.46
C HIS A 89 3.30 -6.66 -1.46
N TYR A 90 3.02 -7.23 -0.28
CA TYR A 90 2.25 -8.47 -0.18
C TYR A 90 0.78 -8.27 -0.54
N GLU A 91 0.20 -7.13 -0.15
CA GLU A 91 -1.24 -6.92 -0.20
C GLU A 91 -1.67 -5.69 -1.02
N GLN A 92 -0.75 -4.80 -1.40
CA GLN A 92 -1.04 -3.59 -2.15
C GLN A 92 -0.56 -3.70 -3.59
N ASP A 93 -1.38 -3.27 -4.54
CA ASP A 93 -0.92 -2.86 -5.86
C ASP A 93 -0.42 -1.42 -5.75
N GLU A 94 0.70 -1.11 -6.38
CA GLU A 94 1.28 0.23 -6.43
C GLU A 94 1.18 0.78 -7.84
N TRP A 95 0.59 1.95 -7.97
CA TRP A 95 0.38 2.61 -9.26
C TRP A 95 1.20 3.89 -9.33
N PHE A 96 1.88 4.06 -10.44
CA PHE A 96 2.72 5.20 -10.75
C PHE A 96 2.13 6.00 -11.91
N TYR A 97 2.12 7.33 -11.79
CA TYR A 97 1.72 8.22 -12.88
C TYR A 97 2.70 9.39 -12.95
N CYS A 98 3.33 9.58 -14.11
CA CYS A 98 4.27 10.66 -14.33
C CYS A 98 3.53 11.97 -14.61
N LEU A 99 3.62 12.93 -13.69
CA LEU A 99 3.09 14.29 -13.89
C LEU A 99 4.10 15.21 -14.56
N ALA A 100 5.40 15.04 -14.29
CA ALA A 100 6.48 15.85 -14.84
C ALA A 100 7.82 15.11 -14.75
N GLY A 101 8.72 15.40 -15.68
CA GLY A 101 10.06 14.81 -15.73
C GLY A 101 10.10 13.46 -16.43
N GLU A 102 11.19 12.75 -16.24
CA GLU A 102 11.48 11.47 -16.88
C GLU A 102 11.82 10.43 -15.81
N TYR A 103 11.23 9.26 -15.92
CA TYR A 103 11.42 8.16 -14.96
C TYR A 103 11.73 6.86 -15.69
N VAL A 104 12.43 5.98 -14.99
CA VAL A 104 12.52 4.57 -15.33
C VAL A 104 11.88 3.78 -14.21
N ILE A 105 11.00 2.85 -14.57
CA ILE A 105 10.36 1.94 -13.62
C ILE A 105 10.59 0.50 -14.07
N GLU A 106 11.06 -0.35 -13.18
CA GLU A 106 11.12 -1.79 -13.38
C GLU A 106 10.01 -2.49 -12.61
N VAL A 107 9.29 -3.39 -13.28
CA VAL A 107 8.27 -4.26 -12.68
C VAL A 107 8.53 -5.70 -13.16
N GLY A 108 8.89 -6.57 -12.22
CA GLY A 108 9.36 -7.91 -12.56
C GLY A 108 10.60 -7.84 -13.47
N ASN A 109 10.47 -8.38 -14.67
CA ASN A 109 11.52 -8.38 -15.69
C ASN A 109 11.31 -7.31 -16.78
N GLN A 110 10.32 -6.44 -16.61
CA GLN A 110 10.01 -5.39 -17.56
C GLN A 110 10.59 -4.06 -17.09
N ARG A 111 11.07 -3.26 -18.04
CA ARG A 111 11.59 -1.90 -17.82
C ARG A 111 10.82 -0.92 -18.68
N PHE A 112 10.34 0.15 -18.07
CA PHE A 112 9.53 1.18 -18.68
C PHE A 112 10.21 2.54 -18.52
N GLU A 113 10.26 3.30 -19.58
CA GLU A 113 10.63 4.72 -19.57
C GLU A 113 9.33 5.53 -19.58
N LEU A 114 9.18 6.46 -18.67
CA LEU A 114 7.98 7.27 -18.52
C LEU A 114 8.28 8.74 -18.77
N ALA A 115 7.40 9.34 -19.58
CA ALA A 115 7.26 10.77 -19.78
C ALA A 115 5.93 11.26 -19.14
N PRO A 116 5.71 12.59 -19.05
CA PRO A 116 4.47 13.14 -18.51
C PRO A 116 3.23 12.60 -19.23
N GLY A 117 2.29 12.05 -18.45
CA GLY A 117 1.07 11.40 -18.93
C GLY A 117 1.12 9.85 -18.91
N ASP A 118 2.32 9.26 -18.83
CA ASP A 118 2.46 7.81 -18.76
C ASP A 118 2.17 7.26 -17.36
N SER A 119 1.72 6.02 -17.31
CA SER A 119 1.50 5.30 -16.06
C SER A 119 1.94 3.84 -16.12
N VAL A 120 2.33 3.31 -14.95
CA VAL A 120 2.70 1.90 -14.77
C VAL A 120 2.03 1.37 -13.51
N LEU A 121 1.54 0.13 -13.57
CA LEU A 121 1.08 -0.62 -12.41
C LEU A 121 2.18 -1.59 -11.97
N GLY A 122 2.57 -1.53 -10.70
CA GLY A 122 3.33 -2.54 -9.97
C GLY A 122 2.35 -3.43 -9.20
N PRO A 123 1.99 -4.62 -9.73
CA PRO A 123 1.07 -5.52 -9.03
C PRO A 123 1.70 -6.00 -7.71
N ARG A 124 0.85 -6.26 -6.72
CA ARG A 124 1.28 -6.91 -5.47
C ARG A 124 2.09 -8.17 -5.74
N ARG A 125 3.08 -8.43 -4.90
CA ARG A 125 4.00 -9.58 -4.99
C ARG A 125 4.90 -9.60 -6.23
N VAL A 126 4.88 -8.54 -7.04
CA VAL A 126 5.80 -8.38 -8.18
C VAL A 126 6.87 -7.35 -7.79
N PRO A 127 8.15 -7.73 -7.75
CA PRO A 127 9.24 -6.80 -7.44
C PRO A 127 9.26 -5.61 -8.38
N HIS A 128 9.38 -4.41 -7.82
CA HIS A 128 9.48 -3.19 -8.60
C HIS A 128 10.43 -2.18 -7.95
N ALA A 129 10.90 -1.25 -8.75
CA ALA A 129 11.70 -0.10 -8.35
C ALA A 129 11.54 1.01 -9.38
N PHE A 130 11.75 2.26 -8.98
CA PHE A 130 11.78 3.38 -9.91
C PHE A 130 12.99 4.27 -9.67
N ALA A 131 13.38 5.02 -10.69
CA ALA A 131 14.39 6.05 -10.60
C ALA A 131 13.95 7.28 -11.39
N PHE A 132 14.31 8.45 -10.89
CA PHE A 132 14.17 9.71 -11.64
C PHE A 132 15.44 9.94 -12.46
N THR A 133 15.29 10.00 -13.78
CA THR A 133 16.39 10.12 -14.73
C THR A 133 16.49 11.51 -15.38
N GLY A 134 15.46 12.34 -15.19
CA GLY A 134 15.37 13.67 -15.78
C GLY A 134 16.40 14.66 -15.25
N ASN A 135 16.63 15.72 -16.03
CA ASN A 135 17.56 16.80 -15.68
C ASN A 135 16.85 18.05 -15.10
N THR A 136 15.52 18.01 -15.03
CA THR A 136 14.69 19.09 -14.48
C THR A 136 13.95 18.57 -13.24
N MET A 137 12.97 19.32 -12.74
CA MET A 137 12.13 18.83 -11.65
C MET A 137 11.18 17.73 -12.14
N GLY A 138 11.17 16.61 -11.44
CA GLY A 138 10.21 15.52 -11.63
C GLY A 138 9.04 15.63 -10.67
N LYS A 139 7.93 14.97 -11.01
CA LYS A 139 6.77 14.82 -10.15
C LYS A 139 6.06 13.51 -10.48
N LEU A 140 5.97 12.63 -9.50
CA LEU A 140 5.32 11.34 -9.62
C LEU A 140 4.11 11.28 -8.69
N LEU A 141 2.97 10.79 -9.18
CA LEU A 141 1.91 10.29 -8.30
C LEU A 141 2.17 8.83 -8.02
N VAL A 142 2.06 8.47 -6.75
CA VAL A 142 2.19 7.07 -6.31
C VAL A 142 0.96 6.71 -5.50
N GLY A 143 0.20 5.74 -6.00
CA GLY A 143 -1.06 5.29 -5.43
C GLY A 143 -0.98 3.84 -4.96
N PHE A 144 -1.65 3.52 -3.86
CA PHE A 144 -1.69 2.18 -3.25
C PHE A 144 -3.13 1.71 -3.08
N THR A 145 -3.43 0.49 -3.55
CA THR A 145 -4.75 -0.12 -3.41
C THR A 145 -4.65 -1.61 -3.01
N PRO A 146 -5.28 -2.03 -1.89
CA PRO A 146 -5.81 -1.17 -0.82
C PRO A 146 -4.72 -0.30 -0.19
N ALA A 147 -5.11 0.74 0.55
CA ALA A 147 -4.16 1.64 1.24
C ALA A 147 -3.23 0.91 2.22
N GLY A 148 -3.72 -0.13 2.86
CA GLY A 148 -2.96 -0.88 3.87
C GLY A 148 -2.41 0.05 4.96
N LYS A 149 -1.14 -0.11 5.27
CA LYS A 149 -0.40 0.73 6.23
C LYS A 149 0.55 1.72 5.56
N MET A 150 0.33 2.03 4.27
CA MET A 150 1.29 2.84 3.51
C MET A 150 1.39 4.28 4.04
N GLU A 151 0.30 4.89 4.50
CA GLU A 151 0.37 6.21 5.11
C GLU A 151 1.23 6.21 6.39
N GLU A 152 1.10 5.19 7.22
CA GLU A 152 1.92 5.01 8.43
C GLU A 152 3.39 4.71 8.06
N PHE A 153 3.62 3.91 7.01
CA PHE A 153 4.94 3.62 6.48
C PHE A 153 5.70 4.89 6.09
N PHE A 154 5.07 5.80 5.34
CA PHE A 154 5.70 7.06 4.97
C PHE A 154 6.03 7.95 6.17
N ARG A 155 5.18 7.97 7.19
CA ARG A 155 5.46 8.67 8.46
C ARG A 155 6.65 8.05 9.22
N GLU A 156 6.77 6.74 9.17
CA GLU A 156 7.91 6.05 9.80
C GLU A 156 9.20 6.32 9.02
N LEU A 157 9.18 6.30 7.69
CA LEU A 157 10.36 6.63 6.87
C LEU A 157 10.91 8.02 7.18
N GLU A 158 10.05 9.02 7.32
CA GLU A 158 10.46 10.38 7.71
C GLU A 158 11.18 10.39 9.05
N LYS A 159 10.61 9.77 10.07
CA LYS A 159 11.22 9.68 11.42
C LYS A 159 12.57 8.97 11.42
N ARG A 160 12.71 7.97 10.57
CA ARG A 160 13.93 7.15 10.48
C ARG A 160 15.03 7.83 9.69
N GLY A 161 14.70 8.65 8.68
CA GLY A 161 15.66 9.26 7.76
C GLY A 161 16.40 8.27 6.85
N ARG A 162 15.96 6.99 6.79
CA ARG A 162 16.50 5.93 5.94
C ARG A 162 15.44 4.91 5.54
N TYR A 163 15.63 4.25 4.41
CA TYR A 163 14.75 3.15 3.98
C TYR A 163 14.95 1.90 4.85
N PHE A 164 13.92 1.11 5.01
CA PHE A 164 13.98 -0.15 5.75
C PHE A 164 14.95 -1.14 5.12
N GLY A 165 15.03 -1.19 3.78
CA GLY A 165 15.95 -2.05 3.05
C GLY A 165 17.43 -1.76 3.31
N GLU A 166 17.75 -0.53 3.72
CA GLU A 166 19.11 -0.07 4.09
C GLU A 166 19.41 -0.31 5.56
N GLY A 167 18.45 -0.80 6.32
CA GLY A 167 18.56 -1.01 7.75
C GLY A 167 19.06 -2.39 8.14
N THR A 168 18.94 -2.67 9.43
CA THR A 168 19.29 -3.97 10.06
C THR A 168 18.31 -5.08 9.64
N GLY A 169 18.61 -6.33 10.01
CA GLY A 169 17.68 -7.45 9.85
C GLY A 169 16.33 -7.20 10.55
N ALA A 170 16.34 -6.57 11.72
CA ALA A 170 15.12 -6.21 12.44
C ALA A 170 14.30 -5.14 11.70
N ASP A 171 14.94 -4.20 11.00
CA ASP A 171 14.26 -3.21 10.18
C ASP A 171 13.56 -3.86 8.98
N LYS A 172 14.26 -4.76 8.28
CA LYS A 172 13.71 -5.51 7.15
C LYS A 172 12.54 -6.39 7.59
N GLU A 173 12.68 -7.05 8.74
CA GLU A 173 11.61 -7.89 9.30
C GLU A 173 10.39 -7.05 9.70
N ARG A 174 10.58 -5.85 10.28
CA ARG A 174 9.49 -4.92 10.55
C ARG A 174 8.78 -4.48 9.26
N ALA A 175 9.53 -4.16 8.19
CA ALA A 175 8.94 -3.83 6.91
C ALA A 175 8.06 -4.96 6.40
N ARG A 176 8.56 -6.18 6.47
CA ARG A 176 7.87 -7.38 6.01
C ARG A 176 6.63 -7.71 6.84
N GLN A 177 6.77 -7.84 8.15
CA GLN A 177 5.68 -8.31 9.02
C GLN A 177 4.63 -7.24 9.29
N TYR A 178 5.05 -5.99 9.46
CA TYR A 178 4.14 -4.94 9.89
C TYR A 178 3.57 -4.13 8.74
N TYR A 179 4.39 -3.78 7.74
CA TYR A 179 3.96 -3.00 6.57
C TYR A 179 3.63 -3.84 5.36
N GLY A 180 3.99 -5.12 5.36
CA GLY A 180 3.77 -6.01 4.22
C GLY A 180 4.66 -5.67 3.01
N ILE A 181 5.89 -5.19 3.26
CA ILE A 181 6.86 -4.79 2.23
C ILE A 181 8.10 -5.66 2.33
N GLU A 182 8.48 -6.31 1.25
CA GLU A 182 9.70 -7.12 1.14
C GLU A 182 10.73 -6.43 0.26
N ASN A 183 11.90 -6.13 0.83
CA ASN A 183 13.03 -5.57 0.07
C ASN A 183 13.84 -6.72 -0.53
N VAL A 184 13.97 -6.74 -1.86
CA VAL A 184 14.57 -7.86 -2.61
C VAL A 184 15.78 -7.46 -3.46
N GLY A 185 16.16 -6.19 -3.46
CA GLY A 185 17.32 -5.73 -4.21
C GLY A 185 17.72 -4.28 -3.91
N PRO A 186 18.81 -3.81 -4.52
CA PRO A 186 19.24 -2.43 -4.39
C PRO A 186 18.26 -1.46 -5.08
N PRO A 187 18.37 -0.14 -4.83
CA PRO A 187 17.71 0.87 -5.64
C PRO A 187 18.08 0.74 -7.13
N LEU A 188 17.16 1.17 -7.99
CA LEU A 188 17.40 1.24 -9.42
C LEU A 188 18.31 2.43 -9.73
N SER A 189 19.41 2.22 -10.46
CA SER A 189 20.29 3.32 -10.90
C SER A 189 19.55 4.23 -11.89
N PRO A 190 19.63 5.57 -11.70
CA PRO A 190 19.04 6.53 -12.62
C PRO A 190 19.78 6.61 -13.96
#